data_ac6f47ff06a47cd587bda7b3c6ff429c
#
_entry.id   ac6f47ff06a47cd587bda7b3c6ff429c
#
_cell.length_a   1.000
_cell.length_b   1.000
_cell.length_c   1.000
_cell.angle_alpha   90.00
_cell.angle_beta   90.00
_cell.angle_gamma   90.00
#
_symmetry.space_group_name_H-M   'P 1'
#
loop_
_entity.id
_entity.type
_entity.pdbx_description
1 polymer ?
#
loop_
_entity_poly.entity_id
_entity_poly.type
_entity_poly.pdbx_seq_one_letter_code
_entity_poly.pdbx_strand_id
1 'polypeptide(L)'
;MLALSGFDGDKPPRRFRFGVIGSSDNHSARPGTGYKEINRQQMTDAVGMIKGWFNRPGPTTGPSIPDPVDITLLDIVDRAERDRINSFFSTGGLVAVHAADRTRDYIWDAVKRKQVYGTSGDRILLWFDAEHEGKHYAMGSELLGKESPRFSVKAVGAFEQLPGCPESGRLGLGSDRLQALCLNECYNPSETRKLIERLEVIKITPQAEPGEPVASLIQDPWLVHECPPDQLGCSFSFTDPEYSTGARDAVYYVRAIQATSDAINGDNLRCEYDDEGKCIAVNPCHGNEALTEYEDDCLAPVNERAWSSPIFVDYEKIELRGQQ
;
A
#
# COMPACT_ATOMS: atom_id res chain seq x y z
N MET A 1 -10.69 8.45 5.92
CA MET A 1 -11.32 9.36 4.94
C MET A 1 -12.53 8.74 4.25
N LEU A 2 -12.49 7.50 3.74
CA LEU A 2 -13.64 6.86 3.05
C LEU A 2 -14.89 6.72 3.92
N ALA A 3 -14.74 6.61 5.25
CA ALA A 3 -15.86 6.58 6.19
C ALA A 3 -16.41 7.97 6.53
N LEU A 4 -15.67 9.05 6.25
CA LEU A 4 -16.10 10.42 6.52
C LEU A 4 -17.07 10.91 5.45
N SER A 5 -18.01 11.76 5.87
CA SER A 5 -18.92 12.46 4.98
C SER A 5 -18.93 13.95 5.30
N GLY A 6 -19.05 14.77 4.27
CA GLY A 6 -19.26 16.22 4.45
C GLY A 6 -20.75 16.52 4.49
N PHE A 7 -21.21 17.11 5.58
CA PHE A 7 -22.60 17.51 5.78
C PHE A 7 -22.73 19.02 5.59
N ASP A 8 -23.67 19.46 4.74
CA ASP A 8 -23.90 20.87 4.40
C ASP A 8 -25.40 21.15 4.40
N GLY A 9 -25.94 21.33 5.60
CA GLY A 9 -27.38 21.56 5.81
C GLY A 9 -28.23 20.39 5.29
N ASP A 10 -29.27 20.70 4.53
CA ASP A 10 -30.23 19.72 4.01
C ASP A 10 -29.77 19.02 2.72
N LYS A 11 -28.55 19.26 2.27
CA LYS A 11 -28.01 18.60 1.08
C LYS A 11 -27.58 17.17 1.37
N PRO A 12 -27.63 16.27 0.36
CA PRO A 12 -27.08 14.92 0.51
C PRO A 12 -25.63 14.96 0.96
N PRO A 13 -25.19 14.05 1.85
CA PRO A 13 -23.83 14.02 2.32
C PRO A 13 -22.83 13.86 1.18
N ARG A 14 -21.77 14.67 1.19
CA ARG A 14 -20.68 14.54 0.22
C ARG A 14 -19.79 13.37 0.63
N ARG A 15 -19.48 12.50 -0.33
CA ARG A 15 -18.64 11.32 -0.15
C ARG A 15 -17.24 11.55 -0.71
N PHE A 16 -16.24 10.97 -0.08
CA PHE A 16 -14.88 10.90 -0.63
C PHE A 16 -14.74 9.67 -1.54
N ARG A 17 -14.43 9.91 -2.82
CA ARG A 17 -14.33 8.86 -3.85
C ARG A 17 -13.02 8.98 -4.59
N PHE A 18 -11.97 8.40 -4.01
CA PHE A 18 -10.63 8.42 -4.58
C PHE A 18 -10.16 7.00 -4.91
N GLY A 19 -9.14 6.90 -5.79
CA GLY A 19 -8.41 5.68 -6.05
C GLY A 19 -7.20 5.57 -5.12
N VAL A 20 -6.60 4.38 -5.07
CA VAL A 20 -5.43 4.09 -4.25
C VAL A 20 -4.21 3.96 -5.15
N ILE A 21 -3.14 4.63 -4.81
CA ILE A 21 -1.83 4.51 -5.46
C ILE A 21 -0.74 4.33 -4.40
N GLY A 22 0.31 3.61 -4.75
CA GLY A 22 1.56 3.56 -3.98
C GLY A 22 2.62 4.45 -4.63
N SER A 23 3.58 4.91 -3.83
CA SER A 23 4.74 5.66 -4.28
C SER A 23 5.93 5.40 -3.38
N SER A 24 7.14 5.44 -3.95
CA SER A 24 8.40 5.30 -3.20
C SER A 24 8.91 6.61 -2.63
N ASP A 25 8.30 7.74 -2.97
CA ASP A 25 8.81 9.08 -2.66
C ASP A 25 10.25 9.32 -3.16
N ASN A 26 10.67 8.64 -4.21
CA ASN A 26 12.04 8.68 -4.73
C ASN A 26 12.32 10.02 -5.43
N HIS A 27 13.28 10.77 -4.91
CA HIS A 27 13.68 12.09 -5.40
C HIS A 27 14.80 12.03 -6.46
N SER A 28 15.34 10.86 -6.75
CA SER A 28 16.42 10.66 -7.73
C SER A 28 15.94 10.26 -9.11
N ALA A 29 14.66 10.42 -9.43
CA ALA A 29 14.03 10.03 -10.69
C ALA A 29 14.20 8.53 -11.02
N ARG A 30 14.19 7.67 -10.02
CA ARG A 30 14.32 6.22 -10.14
C ARG A 30 13.08 5.50 -9.59
N PRO A 31 11.89 5.70 -10.19
CA PRO A 31 10.67 5.08 -9.69
C PRO A 31 10.76 3.56 -9.79
N GLY A 32 10.15 2.88 -8.83
CA GLY A 32 10.04 1.42 -8.86
C GLY A 32 11.31 0.67 -8.52
N THR A 33 12.21 1.25 -7.73
CA THR A 33 13.45 0.62 -7.28
C THR A 33 13.28 -0.36 -6.12
N GLY A 34 12.10 -0.44 -5.53
CA GLY A 34 11.78 -1.36 -4.43
C GLY A 34 11.56 -2.83 -4.83
N TYR A 35 12.00 -3.26 -6.00
CA TYR A 35 11.80 -4.62 -6.50
C TYR A 35 12.90 -5.61 -6.07
N LYS A 36 14.01 -5.13 -5.52
CA LYS A 36 15.12 -5.93 -4.99
C LYS A 36 15.54 -5.45 -3.63
N GLU A 37 16.00 -6.35 -2.80
CA GLU A 37 16.55 -6.03 -1.49
C GLU A 37 18.04 -5.64 -1.58
N ILE A 38 18.69 -5.96 -2.68
CA ILE A 38 20.10 -5.61 -2.95
C ILE A 38 20.20 -4.13 -3.31
N ASN A 39 21.10 -3.41 -2.66
CA ASN A 39 21.35 -1.97 -2.87
C ASN A 39 20.11 -1.07 -2.70
N ARG A 40 19.07 -1.54 -2.06
CA ARG A 40 17.81 -0.80 -1.90
C ARG A 40 18.00 0.50 -1.14
N GLN A 41 18.90 0.54 -0.16
CA GLN A 41 19.25 1.76 0.59
C GLN A 41 19.74 2.88 -0.30
N GLN A 42 20.56 2.57 -1.34
CA GLN A 42 21.09 3.58 -2.25
C GLN A 42 20.12 3.94 -3.37
N MET A 43 19.06 3.16 -3.55
CA MET A 43 18.09 3.33 -4.62
C MET A 43 16.78 3.96 -4.20
N THR A 44 16.50 4.01 -2.90
CA THR A 44 15.33 4.67 -2.31
C THR A 44 15.81 5.87 -1.49
N ASP A 45 14.88 6.71 -1.05
CA ASP A 45 15.20 7.78 -0.09
C ASP A 45 15.23 7.27 1.35
N ALA A 46 14.99 5.98 1.56
CA ALA A 46 15.10 5.30 2.83
C ALA A 46 16.56 4.93 3.12
N VAL A 47 17.34 5.86 3.62
CA VAL A 47 18.79 5.69 3.82
C VAL A 47 19.18 5.35 5.24
N GLY A 48 18.22 5.24 6.16
CA GLY A 48 18.50 5.05 7.57
C GLY A 48 19.17 6.26 8.22
N MET A 49 19.68 6.09 9.43
CA MET A 49 20.38 7.17 10.12
C MET A 49 21.68 7.55 9.38
N ILE A 50 21.81 8.82 9.02
CA ILE A 50 22.97 9.37 8.32
C ILE A 50 23.90 10.01 9.35
N LYS A 51 25.22 9.72 9.26
CA LYS A 51 26.25 10.45 10.03
C LYS A 51 26.38 11.88 9.53
N GLY A 52 26.54 12.82 10.45
CA GLY A 52 26.95 14.17 10.10
C GLY A 52 26.17 15.26 10.78
N TRP A 53 26.26 16.46 10.24
CA TRP A 53 25.68 17.68 10.82
C TRP A 53 24.16 17.59 11.02
N PHE A 54 23.50 16.81 10.19
CA PHE A 54 22.05 16.55 10.29
C PHE A 54 21.71 15.44 11.28
N ASN A 55 22.69 14.67 11.73
CA ASN A 55 22.49 13.56 12.63
C ASN A 55 23.09 13.88 14.00
N ARG A 56 22.35 14.52 14.84
CA ARG A 56 22.64 14.49 16.27
C ARG A 56 21.88 13.31 16.84
N PRO A 57 22.55 12.22 17.24
CA PRO A 57 21.89 11.23 18.04
C PRO A 57 21.34 11.95 19.27
N GLY A 58 20.04 11.99 19.43
CA GLY A 58 19.46 12.28 20.72
C GLY A 58 20.04 11.29 21.72
N PRO A 59 20.03 11.58 23.01
CA PRO A 59 20.48 10.63 24.00
C PRO A 59 19.64 9.36 23.87
N THR A 60 20.27 8.29 23.40
CA THR A 60 19.67 6.95 23.25
C THR A 60 19.54 6.22 24.57
N THR A 61 19.40 6.94 25.65
CA THR A 61 19.28 6.40 27.01
C THR A 61 17.84 6.39 27.45
N GLY A 62 17.09 5.41 26.99
CA GLY A 62 15.73 5.17 27.45
C GLY A 62 14.93 4.41 26.40
N PRO A 63 13.85 3.75 26.80
CA PRO A 63 12.96 3.11 25.84
C PRO A 63 12.43 4.18 24.88
N SER A 64 12.61 3.99 23.58
CA SER A 64 11.95 4.80 22.58
C SER A 64 10.45 4.47 22.64
N ILE A 65 9.74 5.20 23.47
CA ILE A 65 8.28 5.17 23.45
C ILE A 65 7.87 6.18 22.40
N PRO A 66 6.99 5.83 21.47
CA PRO A 66 6.43 6.79 20.53
C PRO A 66 5.59 7.82 21.31
N ASP A 67 6.23 8.89 21.74
CA ASP A 67 5.54 10.03 22.33
C ASP A 67 4.95 10.90 21.21
N PRO A 68 3.70 11.34 21.36
CA PRO A 68 3.14 12.32 20.45
C PRO A 68 3.99 13.60 20.48
N VAL A 69 4.58 13.94 19.35
CA VAL A 69 5.36 15.16 19.24
C VAL A 69 4.42 16.33 18.93
N ASP A 70 4.48 17.40 19.75
CA ASP A 70 3.78 18.63 19.44
C ASP A 70 4.41 19.30 18.21
N ILE A 71 3.75 19.14 17.06
CA ILE A 71 4.22 19.68 15.78
C ILE A 71 4.30 21.22 15.77
N THR A 72 3.67 21.91 16.72
CA THR A 72 3.76 23.38 16.83
C THR A 72 5.10 23.85 17.38
N LEU A 73 5.84 22.96 18.05
CA LEU A 73 7.17 23.22 18.64
C LEU A 73 8.32 22.81 17.68
N LEU A 74 7.98 22.23 16.52
CA LEU A 74 8.96 21.79 15.56
C LEU A 74 9.27 22.88 14.56
N ASP A 75 10.56 23.13 14.38
CA ASP A 75 11.06 23.71 13.14
C ASP A 75 10.83 22.64 12.05
N ILE A 76 9.74 22.80 11.31
CA ILE A 76 9.10 21.79 10.46
C ILE A 76 10.08 21.16 9.46
N VAL A 77 11.03 21.94 8.98
CA VAL A 77 11.98 21.48 7.95
C VAL A 77 13.04 20.54 8.54
N ASP A 78 13.33 20.65 9.81
CA ASP A 78 14.55 20.05 10.35
C ASP A 78 14.36 18.73 11.09
N ARG A 79 13.17 18.43 11.62
CA ARG A 79 12.94 17.23 12.46
C ARG A 79 12.03 16.20 11.81
N ALA A 80 10.92 16.59 11.23
CA ALA A 80 9.98 15.66 10.63
C ALA A 80 10.59 14.93 9.41
N GLU A 81 11.38 15.67 8.62
CA GLU A 81 12.03 15.10 7.44
C GLU A 81 13.19 14.16 7.81
N ARG A 82 13.87 14.43 8.91
CA ARG A 82 14.93 13.54 9.42
C ARG A 82 14.38 12.22 9.92
N ASP A 83 13.30 12.24 10.68
CA ASP A 83 12.69 11.03 11.21
C ASP A 83 12.18 10.17 10.07
N ARG A 84 11.60 10.76 9.02
CA ARG A 84 11.15 10.06 7.82
C ARG A 84 12.31 9.38 7.07
N ILE A 85 13.37 10.11 6.79
CA ILE A 85 14.54 9.60 6.06
C ILE A 85 15.26 8.52 6.90
N ASN A 86 15.41 8.77 8.19
CA ASN A 86 16.16 7.88 9.08
C ASN A 86 15.37 6.63 9.46
N SER A 87 14.07 6.63 9.33
CA SER A 87 13.21 5.52 9.75
C SER A 87 12.88 4.52 8.65
N PHE A 88 13.45 4.65 7.45
CA PHE A 88 13.14 3.82 6.29
C PHE A 88 11.64 3.80 5.91
N PHE A 89 10.90 4.86 6.18
CA PHE A 89 9.49 4.96 5.79
C PHE A 89 9.27 5.05 4.28
N SER A 90 10.26 5.49 3.54
CA SER A 90 10.22 5.53 2.08
C SER A 90 10.43 4.12 1.53
N THR A 91 9.36 3.48 1.17
CA THR A 91 9.37 2.13 0.62
C THR A 91 9.60 2.13 -0.88
N GLY A 92 9.68 0.96 -1.49
CA GLY A 92 9.66 0.80 -2.94
C GLY A 92 8.28 0.92 -3.57
N GLY A 93 7.31 1.57 -2.92
CA GLY A 93 5.91 1.62 -3.35
C GLY A 93 5.70 1.99 -4.81
N LEU A 94 4.73 1.34 -5.44
CA LEU A 94 4.40 1.50 -6.86
C LEU A 94 2.91 1.75 -7.06
N VAL A 95 2.58 2.47 -8.13
CA VAL A 95 1.25 2.46 -8.71
C VAL A 95 1.20 1.49 -9.88
N ALA A 96 0.18 0.64 -9.91
CA ALA A 96 -0.15 -0.18 -11.05
C ALA A 96 -1.46 0.32 -11.69
N VAL A 97 -1.54 0.21 -13.02
CA VAL A 97 -2.64 0.77 -13.82
C VAL A 97 -3.24 -0.30 -14.70
N HIS A 98 -4.55 -0.54 -14.61
CA HIS A 98 -5.29 -1.39 -15.53
C HIS A 98 -5.68 -0.61 -16.77
N ALA A 99 -4.80 -0.54 -17.74
CA ALA A 99 -5.02 0.15 -19.00
C ALA A 99 -5.12 -0.85 -20.16
N ALA A 100 -5.95 -0.52 -21.15
CA ALA A 100 -6.09 -1.38 -22.34
C ALA A 100 -4.85 -1.38 -23.25
N ASP A 101 -4.03 -0.32 -23.18
CA ASP A 101 -2.77 -0.17 -23.91
C ASP A 101 -1.79 0.69 -23.10
N ARG A 102 -0.50 0.68 -23.50
CA ARG A 102 0.57 1.48 -22.89
C ARG A 102 0.66 2.91 -23.44
N THR A 103 -0.31 3.36 -24.21
CA THR A 103 -0.32 4.75 -24.68
C THR A 103 -0.70 5.70 -23.55
N ARG A 104 -0.27 6.96 -23.69
CA ARG A 104 -0.57 8.02 -22.72
C ARG A 104 -2.07 8.15 -22.46
N ASP A 105 -2.89 8.10 -23.48
CA ASP A 105 -4.33 8.32 -23.39
C ASP A 105 -5.02 7.18 -22.64
N TYR A 106 -4.70 5.93 -22.93
CA TYR A 106 -5.24 4.78 -22.22
C TYR A 106 -4.82 4.76 -20.73
N ILE A 107 -3.55 5.09 -20.44
CA ILE A 107 -3.08 5.20 -19.05
C ILE A 107 -3.81 6.33 -18.33
N TRP A 108 -3.93 7.50 -18.96
CA TRP A 108 -4.64 8.65 -18.39
C TRP A 108 -6.10 8.34 -18.10
N ASP A 109 -6.80 7.71 -19.04
CA ASP A 109 -8.19 7.31 -18.88
C ASP A 109 -8.38 6.30 -17.75
N ALA A 110 -7.50 5.33 -17.61
CA ALA A 110 -7.53 4.36 -16.53
C ALA A 110 -7.30 5.04 -15.15
N VAL A 111 -6.34 5.97 -15.05
CA VAL A 111 -6.11 6.76 -13.84
C VAL A 111 -7.33 7.60 -13.48
N LYS A 112 -7.94 8.27 -14.46
CA LYS A 112 -9.18 9.06 -14.24
C LYS A 112 -10.35 8.20 -13.77
N ARG A 113 -10.46 6.98 -14.26
CA ARG A 113 -11.46 6.00 -13.80
C ARG A 113 -11.09 5.30 -12.50
N LYS A 114 -9.95 5.66 -11.87
CA LYS A 114 -9.45 5.02 -10.65
C LYS A 114 -9.16 3.52 -10.81
N GLN A 115 -8.92 3.05 -12.05
CA GLN A 115 -8.53 1.68 -12.36
C GLN A 115 -7.04 1.48 -12.07
N VAL A 116 -6.69 1.75 -10.82
CA VAL A 116 -5.32 1.76 -10.30
C VAL A 116 -5.28 1.08 -8.95
N TYR A 117 -4.11 0.58 -8.59
CA TYR A 117 -3.85 0.04 -7.26
C TYR A 117 -2.41 0.34 -6.83
N GLY A 118 -2.15 0.30 -5.52
CA GLY A 118 -0.83 0.50 -4.96
C GLY A 118 -0.18 -0.81 -4.54
N THR A 119 1.15 -0.89 -4.57
CA THR A 119 1.92 -1.95 -3.92
C THR A 119 2.96 -1.36 -2.98
N SER A 120 3.47 -2.16 -2.03
CA SER A 120 4.53 -1.76 -1.11
C SER A 120 5.94 -1.81 -1.72
N GLY A 121 6.08 -2.32 -2.94
CA GLY A 121 7.38 -2.42 -3.64
C GLY A 121 7.39 -3.57 -4.64
N ASP A 122 7.01 -4.73 -4.21
CA ASP A 122 6.87 -5.89 -5.06
C ASP A 122 5.79 -5.69 -6.12
N ARG A 123 6.03 -6.21 -7.33
CA ARG A 123 5.09 -6.09 -8.46
C ARG A 123 4.00 -7.14 -8.41
N ILE A 124 3.25 -7.13 -7.31
CA ILE A 124 2.06 -7.97 -7.13
C ILE A 124 1.01 -7.56 -8.16
N LEU A 125 0.38 -8.53 -8.81
CA LEU A 125 -0.74 -8.31 -9.70
C LEU A 125 -2.04 -8.48 -8.93
N LEU A 126 -2.94 -7.50 -9.04
CA LEU A 126 -4.21 -7.48 -8.29
C LEU A 126 -5.36 -7.05 -9.20
N TRP A 127 -6.46 -7.81 -9.19
CA TRP A 127 -7.73 -7.48 -9.82
C TRP A 127 -8.83 -7.50 -8.76
N PHE A 128 -9.70 -6.52 -8.84
CA PHE A 128 -10.88 -6.42 -7.99
C PHE A 128 -12.04 -5.88 -8.82
N ASP A 129 -13.04 -6.70 -9.03
CA ASP A 129 -14.17 -6.42 -9.92
C ASP A 129 -15.49 -6.75 -9.22
N ALA A 130 -16.58 -6.17 -9.71
CA ALA A 130 -17.94 -6.49 -9.30
C ALA A 130 -18.84 -6.74 -10.50
N GLU A 131 -19.80 -7.63 -10.32
CA GLU A 131 -20.93 -7.84 -11.23
C GLU A 131 -22.23 -7.44 -10.54
N HIS A 132 -23.02 -6.60 -11.22
CA HIS A 132 -24.32 -6.19 -10.74
C HIS A 132 -25.28 -6.00 -11.94
N GLU A 133 -26.46 -6.63 -11.90
CA GLU A 133 -27.45 -6.58 -12.98
C GLU A 133 -26.88 -6.89 -14.38
N GLY A 134 -26.00 -7.87 -14.46
CA GLY A 134 -25.36 -8.26 -15.72
C GLY A 134 -24.33 -7.29 -16.27
N LYS A 135 -23.93 -6.26 -15.50
CA LYS A 135 -22.87 -5.31 -15.84
C LYS A 135 -21.63 -5.57 -15.00
N HIS A 136 -20.47 -5.39 -15.63
CA HIS A 136 -19.17 -5.49 -14.99
C HIS A 136 -18.65 -4.13 -14.56
N TYR A 137 -18.09 -4.07 -13.36
CA TYR A 137 -17.51 -2.88 -12.72
C TYR A 137 -16.12 -3.20 -12.21
N ALA A 138 -15.11 -2.59 -12.80
CA ALA A 138 -13.73 -2.73 -12.32
C ALA A 138 -13.48 -1.89 -11.06
N MET A 139 -12.36 -2.14 -10.35
CA MET A 139 -11.94 -1.28 -9.24
C MET A 139 -11.99 0.20 -9.62
N GLY A 140 -12.32 1.05 -8.65
CA GLY A 140 -12.52 2.49 -8.85
C GLY A 140 -13.94 2.87 -9.29
N SER A 141 -14.79 1.90 -9.64
CA SER A 141 -16.16 2.14 -10.13
C SER A 141 -17.12 2.52 -9.01
N GLU A 142 -18.21 3.15 -9.45
CA GLU A 142 -19.35 3.54 -8.63
C GLU A 142 -20.59 2.85 -9.22
N LEU A 143 -21.37 2.22 -8.37
CA LEU A 143 -22.61 1.55 -8.77
C LEU A 143 -23.74 1.88 -7.79
N LEU A 144 -24.97 1.85 -8.27
CA LEU A 144 -26.18 2.09 -7.51
C LEU A 144 -27.02 0.82 -7.50
N GLY A 145 -27.48 0.38 -6.33
CA GLY A 145 -28.34 -0.81 -6.22
C GLY A 145 -28.82 -1.06 -4.81
N LYS A 146 -29.84 -1.93 -4.68
CA LYS A 146 -30.37 -2.39 -3.37
C LYS A 146 -29.80 -3.72 -2.92
N GLU A 147 -29.30 -4.49 -3.88
CA GLU A 147 -28.70 -5.79 -3.65
C GLU A 147 -27.18 -5.70 -3.70
N SER A 148 -26.50 -6.53 -2.92
CA SER A 148 -25.06 -6.63 -2.99
C SER A 148 -24.62 -7.11 -4.37
N PRO A 149 -23.66 -6.43 -5.02
CA PRO A 149 -23.02 -6.99 -6.19
C PRO A 149 -22.25 -8.27 -5.82
N ARG A 150 -21.99 -9.09 -6.81
CA ARG A 150 -21.03 -10.19 -6.69
C ARG A 150 -19.64 -9.67 -6.98
N PHE A 151 -18.80 -9.67 -5.99
CA PHE A 151 -17.40 -9.27 -6.12
C PHE A 151 -16.52 -10.46 -6.50
N SER A 152 -15.45 -10.18 -7.26
CA SER A 152 -14.39 -11.12 -7.58
C SER A 152 -13.03 -10.49 -7.32
N VAL A 153 -12.14 -11.27 -6.71
CA VAL A 153 -10.77 -10.87 -6.38
C VAL A 153 -9.82 -11.88 -6.98
N LYS A 154 -8.73 -11.41 -7.56
CA LYS A 154 -7.63 -12.24 -8.02
C LYS A 154 -6.31 -11.53 -7.74
N ALA A 155 -5.34 -12.26 -7.20
CA ALA A 155 -3.97 -11.78 -7.06
C ALA A 155 -2.95 -12.82 -7.50
N VAL A 156 -1.80 -12.34 -7.96
CA VAL A 156 -0.64 -13.16 -8.31
C VAL A 156 0.59 -12.47 -7.75
N GLY A 157 1.43 -13.21 -7.03
CA GLY A 157 2.64 -12.67 -6.41
C GLY A 157 3.68 -12.16 -7.40
N ALA A 158 4.56 -11.32 -6.94
CA ALA A 158 5.67 -10.79 -7.72
C ALA A 158 6.65 -11.90 -8.12
N PHE A 159 7.41 -11.66 -9.16
CA PHE A 159 8.53 -12.55 -9.49
C PHE A 159 9.68 -12.36 -8.48
N GLU A 160 10.26 -13.46 -8.06
CA GLU A 160 11.57 -13.44 -7.40
C GLU A 160 12.60 -12.78 -8.33
N GLN A 161 13.54 -12.05 -7.72
CA GLN A 161 14.53 -11.31 -8.49
C GLN A 161 15.89 -12.02 -8.46
N LEU A 162 16.49 -12.15 -9.64
CA LEU A 162 17.86 -12.64 -9.78
C LEU A 162 18.86 -11.49 -9.55
N PRO A 163 20.05 -11.77 -9.02
CA PRO A 163 21.12 -10.78 -8.91
C PRO A 163 21.49 -10.19 -10.27
N GLY A 164 21.96 -8.96 -10.28
CA GLY A 164 22.45 -8.25 -11.46
C GLY A 164 21.35 -7.81 -12.40
N CYS A 165 21.74 -7.61 -13.66
CA CYS A 165 20.87 -7.18 -14.76
C CYS A 165 20.68 -8.29 -15.79
N PRO A 166 19.51 -8.36 -16.47
CA PRO A 166 19.31 -9.30 -17.56
C PRO A 166 20.30 -9.03 -18.70
N GLU A 167 20.65 -10.07 -19.43
CA GLU A 167 21.64 -9.98 -20.53
C GLU A 167 21.26 -8.92 -21.57
N SER A 168 20.00 -8.83 -21.93
CA SER A 168 19.48 -7.79 -22.83
C SER A 168 19.77 -6.37 -22.35
N GLY A 169 19.71 -6.13 -21.05
CA GLY A 169 20.06 -4.84 -20.46
C GLY A 169 21.55 -4.57 -20.56
N ARG A 170 22.39 -5.57 -20.27
CA ARG A 170 23.86 -5.46 -20.37
C ARG A 170 24.35 -5.19 -21.78
N LEU A 171 23.77 -5.89 -22.76
CA LEU A 171 24.11 -5.71 -24.17
C LEU A 171 23.61 -4.36 -24.73
N GLY A 172 22.46 -3.88 -24.25
CA GLY A 172 21.85 -2.65 -24.76
C GLY A 172 22.42 -1.35 -24.17
N LEU A 173 22.87 -1.36 -22.91
CA LEU A 173 23.24 -0.13 -22.20
C LEU A 173 24.73 -0.04 -21.82
N GLY A 174 25.41 -1.17 -21.69
CA GLY A 174 26.77 -1.23 -21.16
C GLY A 174 26.85 -1.02 -19.63
N SER A 175 27.99 -1.43 -19.03
CA SER A 175 28.16 -1.49 -17.58
C SER A 175 28.07 -0.14 -16.90
N ASP A 176 28.71 0.89 -17.46
CA ASP A 176 28.77 2.24 -16.85
C ASP A 176 27.38 2.87 -16.78
N ARG A 177 26.58 2.66 -17.83
CA ARG A 177 25.21 3.16 -17.85
C ARG A 177 24.32 2.42 -16.87
N LEU A 178 24.47 1.10 -16.74
CA LEU A 178 23.75 0.30 -15.76
C LEU A 178 24.16 0.64 -14.33
N GLN A 179 25.46 0.89 -14.10
CA GLN A 179 25.93 1.36 -12.78
C GLN A 179 25.26 2.70 -12.42
N ALA A 180 25.18 3.64 -13.35
CA ALA A 180 24.55 4.93 -13.09
C ALA A 180 23.02 4.86 -12.89
N LEU A 181 22.34 3.92 -13.59
CA LEU A 181 20.89 3.80 -13.54
C LEU A 181 20.38 2.94 -12.37
N CYS A 182 21.03 1.83 -12.09
CA CYS A 182 20.53 0.82 -11.16
C CYS A 182 21.63 0.13 -10.34
N LEU A 183 22.82 0.73 -10.21
CA LEU A 183 23.96 0.16 -9.49
C LEU A 183 24.27 -1.29 -9.91
N ASN A 184 24.06 -1.63 -11.17
CA ASN A 184 24.10 -2.96 -11.75
C ASN A 184 23.08 -3.97 -11.20
N GLU A 185 22.06 -3.49 -10.46
CA GLU A 185 20.97 -4.29 -9.92
C GLU A 185 19.64 -3.88 -10.55
N CYS A 186 19.42 -4.33 -11.80
CA CYS A 186 18.20 -4.06 -12.54
C CYS A 186 17.05 -4.95 -12.09
N TYR A 187 15.81 -4.60 -12.50
CA TYR A 187 14.72 -5.56 -12.48
C TYR A 187 15.09 -6.77 -13.34
N ASN A 188 15.31 -7.90 -12.70
CA ASN A 188 15.80 -9.14 -13.31
C ASN A 188 14.98 -10.33 -12.79
N PRO A 189 13.71 -10.48 -13.28
CA PRO A 189 12.81 -11.49 -12.76
C PRO A 189 13.30 -12.90 -13.09
N SER A 190 13.18 -13.80 -12.10
CA SER A 190 13.25 -15.24 -12.30
C SER A 190 11.97 -15.78 -12.97
N GLU A 191 11.89 -17.08 -13.14
CA GLU A 191 10.64 -17.76 -13.58
C GLU A 191 9.73 -18.09 -12.38
N THR A 192 10.22 -17.95 -11.16
CA THR A 192 9.50 -18.24 -9.92
C THR A 192 8.76 -17.03 -9.42
N ARG A 193 7.52 -17.22 -8.95
CA ARG A 193 6.74 -16.18 -8.28
C ARG A 193 6.64 -16.44 -6.79
N LYS A 194 6.67 -15.38 -6.01
CA LYS A 194 6.30 -15.41 -4.60
C LYS A 194 4.81 -15.77 -4.48
N LEU A 195 4.43 -16.42 -3.40
CA LEU A 195 3.05 -16.84 -3.17
C LEU A 195 2.21 -15.71 -2.57
N ILE A 196 0.92 -15.70 -2.85
CA ILE A 196 -0.05 -14.91 -2.10
C ILE A 196 -0.52 -15.75 -0.92
N GLU A 197 -0.33 -15.25 0.29
CA GLU A 197 -0.71 -15.92 1.53
C GLU A 197 -2.22 -15.82 1.77
N ARG A 198 -2.76 -14.60 1.65
CA ARG A 198 -4.19 -14.35 1.83
C ARG A 198 -4.67 -13.10 1.09
N LEU A 199 -5.97 -13.04 0.90
CA LEU A 199 -6.70 -11.88 0.38
C LEU A 199 -7.64 -11.36 1.47
N GLU A 200 -7.60 -10.07 1.75
CA GLU A 200 -8.41 -9.41 2.76
C GLU A 200 -9.36 -8.43 2.09
N VAL A 201 -10.62 -8.45 2.51
CA VAL A 201 -11.62 -7.47 2.09
C VAL A 201 -11.86 -6.51 3.24
N ILE A 202 -11.83 -5.23 2.95
CA ILE A 202 -12.17 -4.18 3.87
C ILE A 202 -13.52 -3.60 3.46
N LYS A 203 -14.45 -3.52 4.43
CA LYS A 203 -15.76 -2.89 4.26
C LYS A 203 -15.82 -1.61 5.06
N ILE A 204 -16.24 -0.54 4.40
CA ILE A 204 -16.42 0.78 5.02
C ILE A 204 -17.84 1.25 4.73
N THR A 205 -18.54 1.65 5.78
CA THR A 205 -19.85 2.29 5.69
C THR A 205 -19.66 3.79 5.91
N PRO A 206 -19.90 4.66 4.92
CA PRO A 206 -19.75 6.10 5.13
C PRO A 206 -20.74 6.65 6.15
N GLN A 207 -20.35 7.68 6.92
CA GLN A 207 -21.23 8.35 7.87
C GLN A 207 -22.56 8.76 7.23
N ALA A 208 -23.66 8.42 7.89
CA ALA A 208 -25.01 8.82 7.48
C ALA A 208 -25.45 10.15 8.13
N GLU A 209 -24.89 10.47 9.29
CA GLU A 209 -25.21 11.67 10.06
C GLU A 209 -23.96 12.32 10.68
N PRO A 210 -24.00 13.62 11.00
CA PRO A 210 -22.89 14.31 11.68
C PRO A 210 -22.60 13.67 13.05
N GLY A 211 -21.31 13.46 13.32
CA GLY A 211 -20.86 12.92 14.61
C GLY A 211 -20.95 11.39 14.77
N GLU A 212 -21.43 10.67 13.78
CA GLU A 212 -21.41 9.20 13.82
C GLU A 212 -19.97 8.70 13.99
N PRO A 213 -19.68 7.79 14.96
CA PRO A 213 -18.32 7.35 15.26
C PRO A 213 -17.68 6.60 14.09
N VAL A 214 -16.59 7.14 13.55
CA VAL A 214 -15.92 6.60 12.35
C VAL A 214 -15.35 5.20 12.55
N ALA A 215 -14.82 4.91 13.75
CA ALA A 215 -14.19 3.63 14.04
C ALA A 215 -15.15 2.43 13.87
N SER A 216 -16.42 2.60 14.22
CA SER A 216 -17.44 1.55 14.08
C SER A 216 -17.90 1.34 12.62
N LEU A 217 -17.55 2.23 11.72
CA LEU A 217 -17.92 2.19 10.31
C LEU A 217 -16.87 1.51 9.43
N ILE A 218 -15.73 1.12 10.02
CA ILE A 218 -14.62 0.48 9.33
C ILE A 218 -14.44 -0.92 9.86
N GLN A 219 -14.58 -1.89 8.98
CA GLN A 219 -14.31 -3.30 9.24
C GLN A 219 -13.05 -3.70 8.48
N ASP A 220 -11.93 -3.81 9.20
CA ASP A 220 -10.60 -4.03 8.64
C ASP A 220 -9.85 -5.13 9.42
N PRO A 221 -9.75 -6.37 8.87
CA PRO A 221 -10.49 -6.85 7.70
C PRO A 221 -11.95 -7.23 8.03
N TRP A 222 -12.86 -7.10 7.05
CA TRP A 222 -14.21 -7.64 7.13
C TRP A 222 -14.28 -9.12 6.77
N LEU A 223 -13.52 -9.52 5.72
CA LEU A 223 -13.44 -10.90 5.24
C LEU A 223 -11.98 -11.23 4.93
N VAL A 224 -11.56 -12.45 5.32
CA VAL A 224 -10.24 -13.00 5.00
C VAL A 224 -10.43 -14.28 4.22
N HIS A 225 -9.69 -14.42 3.13
CA HIS A 225 -9.61 -15.64 2.33
C HIS A 225 -8.16 -16.12 2.31
N GLU A 226 -7.89 -17.24 2.99
CA GLU A 226 -6.60 -17.90 2.98
C GLU A 226 -6.35 -18.55 1.61
N CYS A 227 -5.15 -18.34 1.07
CA CYS A 227 -4.78 -18.84 -0.25
C CYS A 227 -4.13 -20.22 -0.15
N PRO A 228 -4.38 -21.13 -1.11
CA PRO A 228 -3.68 -22.42 -1.13
C PRO A 228 -2.16 -22.23 -1.26
N PRO A 229 -1.35 -22.87 -0.39
CA PRO A 229 0.10 -22.63 -0.31
C PRO A 229 0.89 -23.17 -1.50
N ASP A 230 0.27 -23.95 -2.37
CA ASP A 230 0.87 -24.60 -3.54
C ASP A 230 0.44 -23.98 -4.88
N GLN A 231 -0.32 -22.89 -4.85
CA GLN A 231 -0.84 -22.23 -6.04
C GLN A 231 -0.16 -20.89 -6.30
N LEU A 232 0.21 -20.65 -7.57
CA LEU A 232 0.88 -19.42 -8.00
C LEU A 232 -0.02 -18.18 -7.99
N GLY A 233 -1.32 -18.34 -7.79
CA GLY A 233 -2.29 -17.26 -7.72
C GLY A 233 -3.42 -17.61 -6.77
N CYS A 234 -4.12 -16.58 -6.31
CA CYS A 234 -5.23 -16.70 -5.40
C CYS A 234 -6.44 -15.95 -5.95
N SER A 235 -7.62 -16.56 -5.87
CA SER A 235 -8.84 -15.90 -6.31
C SER A 235 -10.04 -16.42 -5.55
N PHE A 236 -10.99 -15.54 -5.27
CA PHE A 236 -12.29 -15.90 -4.70
C PHE A 236 -13.36 -14.89 -5.11
N SER A 237 -14.61 -15.23 -4.83
CA SER A 237 -15.75 -14.35 -5.04
C SER A 237 -16.61 -14.29 -3.77
N PHE A 238 -17.23 -13.15 -3.53
CA PHE A 238 -18.09 -12.95 -2.37
C PHE A 238 -19.24 -12.00 -2.69
N THR A 239 -20.23 -11.99 -1.82
CA THR A 239 -21.32 -11.01 -1.73
C THR A 239 -21.42 -10.55 -0.28
N ASP A 240 -21.98 -9.37 -0.06
CA ASP A 240 -22.27 -8.90 1.30
C ASP A 240 -23.74 -9.19 1.65
N PRO A 241 -24.03 -10.20 2.48
CA PRO A 241 -25.40 -10.57 2.80
C PRO A 241 -26.16 -9.51 3.63
N GLU A 242 -25.42 -8.59 4.27
CA GLU A 242 -26.00 -7.56 5.11
C GLU A 242 -26.27 -6.24 4.36
N TYR A 243 -25.77 -6.11 3.13
CA TYR A 243 -25.87 -4.85 2.36
C TYR A 243 -27.34 -4.44 2.14
N SER A 244 -28.18 -5.34 1.66
CA SER A 244 -29.58 -5.06 1.37
C SER A 244 -30.41 -4.72 2.62
N THR A 245 -30.10 -5.38 3.74
CA THR A 245 -30.78 -5.15 5.03
C THR A 245 -30.26 -3.92 5.74
N GLY A 246 -28.99 -3.60 5.59
CA GLY A 246 -28.35 -2.43 6.16
C GLY A 246 -28.82 -1.11 5.54
N ALA A 247 -29.32 -1.14 4.30
CA ALA A 247 -29.89 -0.01 3.56
C ALA A 247 -29.00 1.24 3.57
N ARG A 248 -27.66 1.05 3.46
CA ARG A 248 -26.65 2.11 3.52
C ARG A 248 -25.61 1.95 2.39
N ASP A 249 -25.03 3.07 1.99
CA ASP A 249 -23.87 3.07 1.10
C ASP A 249 -22.75 2.25 1.72
N ALA A 250 -22.01 1.54 0.89
CA ALA A 250 -20.84 0.77 1.30
C ALA A 250 -19.67 0.97 0.33
N VAL A 251 -18.48 0.84 0.83
CA VAL A 251 -17.24 0.93 0.08
C VAL A 251 -16.43 -0.31 0.36
N TYR A 252 -15.99 -0.99 -0.68
CA TYR A 252 -15.17 -2.19 -0.56
C TYR A 252 -13.85 -1.98 -1.26
N TYR A 253 -12.76 -2.40 -0.60
CA TYR A 253 -11.46 -2.55 -1.26
C TYR A 253 -10.77 -3.81 -0.75
N VAL A 254 -9.74 -4.25 -1.46
CA VAL A 254 -9.05 -5.48 -1.13
C VAL A 254 -7.56 -5.26 -0.93
N ARG A 255 -6.97 -6.08 -0.05
CA ARG A 255 -5.53 -6.22 0.11
C ARG A 255 -5.11 -7.63 -0.28
N ALA A 256 -4.06 -7.73 -1.08
CA ALA A 256 -3.35 -8.99 -1.30
C ALA A 256 -2.10 -8.97 -0.42
N ILE A 257 -1.93 -10.00 0.40
CA ILE A 257 -0.79 -10.19 1.28
C ILE A 257 0.09 -11.28 0.70
N GLN A 258 1.32 -10.93 0.34
CA GLN A 258 2.30 -11.86 -0.18
C GLN A 258 2.99 -12.60 0.96
N ALA A 259 3.44 -13.81 0.70
CA ALA A 259 4.24 -14.58 1.66
C ALA A 259 5.48 -13.78 2.10
N THR A 260 5.88 -13.99 3.35
CA THR A 260 6.98 -13.27 3.98
C THR A 260 8.27 -13.37 3.15
N SER A 261 8.91 -12.25 2.97
CA SER A 261 10.25 -12.14 2.37
C SER A 261 11.01 -10.99 3.04
N ASP A 262 12.33 -11.02 2.95
CA ASP A 262 13.15 -9.97 3.54
C ASP A 262 12.98 -8.65 2.80
N ALA A 263 12.86 -7.56 3.55
CA ALA A 263 12.80 -6.21 3.03
C ALA A 263 13.59 -5.25 3.93
N ILE A 264 14.24 -4.28 3.35
CA ILE A 264 15.12 -3.35 4.07
C ILE A 264 14.40 -2.51 5.13
N ASN A 265 13.10 -2.34 5.00
CA ASN A 265 12.27 -1.60 5.95
C ASN A 265 11.24 -2.50 6.63
N GLY A 266 11.50 -3.80 6.69
CA GLY A 266 10.61 -4.77 7.31
C GLY A 266 10.45 -4.53 8.81
N ASP A 267 11.56 -4.24 9.50
CA ASP A 267 11.58 -3.82 10.90
C ASP A 267 12.60 -2.70 11.09
N ASN A 268 12.17 -1.48 10.92
CA ASN A 268 13.02 -0.30 11.01
C ASN A 268 13.38 0.11 12.44
N LEU A 269 12.63 -0.32 13.43
CA LEU A 269 12.88 0.00 14.84
C LEU A 269 13.65 -1.11 15.56
N ARG A 270 13.53 -2.38 15.14
CA ARG A 270 14.12 -3.56 15.80
C ARG A 270 13.88 -3.54 17.29
N CYS A 271 12.60 -3.51 17.63
CA CYS A 271 12.16 -3.45 19.01
C CYS A 271 12.57 -4.72 19.79
N GLU A 272 13.09 -4.50 21.00
CA GLU A 272 13.08 -5.51 22.06
C GLU A 272 11.74 -5.39 22.79
N TYR A 273 11.05 -6.51 22.95
CA TYR A 273 9.73 -6.55 23.56
C TYR A 273 9.79 -7.16 24.96
N ASP A 274 9.00 -6.64 25.88
CA ASP A 274 8.75 -7.29 27.17
C ASP A 274 7.74 -8.45 27.04
N ASP A 275 7.48 -9.12 28.17
CA ASP A 275 6.56 -10.25 28.21
C ASP A 275 5.10 -9.87 27.86
N GLU A 276 4.75 -8.59 27.96
CA GLU A 276 3.45 -8.03 27.56
C GLU A 276 3.40 -7.59 26.09
N GLY A 277 4.50 -7.72 25.33
CA GLY A 277 4.59 -7.34 23.93
C GLY A 277 4.79 -5.84 23.68
N LYS A 278 5.22 -5.09 24.70
CA LYS A 278 5.55 -3.67 24.59
C LYS A 278 7.02 -3.49 24.19
N CYS A 279 7.27 -2.62 23.25
CA CYS A 279 8.64 -2.25 22.85
C CYS A 279 9.32 -1.47 24.00
N ILE A 280 10.37 -2.03 24.56
CA ILE A 280 11.14 -1.48 25.69
C ILE A 280 12.49 -0.90 25.29
N ALA A 281 13.01 -1.30 24.14
CA ALA A 281 14.23 -0.76 23.56
C ALA A 281 14.17 -0.86 22.03
N VAL A 282 14.86 0.04 21.36
CA VAL A 282 14.98 0.03 19.90
C VAL A 282 16.47 0.00 19.51
N ASN A 283 16.76 -0.72 18.43
CA ASN A 283 18.06 -0.75 17.79
C ASN A 283 17.87 -0.47 16.28
N PRO A 284 17.62 0.80 15.91
CA PRO A 284 17.29 1.14 14.55
C PRO A 284 18.46 0.81 13.62
N CYS A 285 18.13 0.30 12.44
CA CYS A 285 19.14 0.05 11.43
C CYS A 285 19.72 1.35 10.91
N HIS A 286 21.05 1.43 10.88
CA HIS A 286 21.80 2.53 10.31
C HIS A 286 22.36 2.06 8.97
N GLY A 287 22.16 2.84 7.92
CA GLY A 287 22.72 2.57 6.60
C GLY A 287 24.26 2.44 6.59
N ASN A 288 24.88 2.43 5.42
CA ASN A 288 26.32 2.20 5.18
C ASN A 288 27.30 3.03 6.04
N GLU A 289 26.82 4.03 6.73
CA GLU A 289 27.57 4.82 7.68
C GLU A 289 27.20 4.47 9.13
N ALA A 290 27.22 3.20 9.46
CA ALA A 290 26.79 2.69 10.75
C ALA A 290 27.34 3.54 11.92
N LEU A 291 26.41 4.11 12.69
CA LEU A 291 26.70 4.73 14.00
C LEU A 291 26.77 3.69 15.12
N THR A 292 26.43 2.44 14.81
CA THR A 292 26.46 1.30 15.71
C THR A 292 27.57 0.34 15.28
N GLU A 293 27.91 -0.62 16.14
CA GLU A 293 28.86 -1.69 15.85
C GLU A 293 28.34 -2.74 14.86
N TYR A 294 27.09 -2.57 14.37
CA TYR A 294 26.46 -3.50 13.45
C TYR A 294 26.73 -3.08 12.01
N GLU A 295 27.57 -3.82 11.32
CA GLU A 295 27.55 -3.92 9.87
C GLU A 295 26.33 -4.75 9.49
N ASP A 296 25.29 -4.09 9.00
CA ASP A 296 23.96 -4.66 8.88
C ASP A 296 23.39 -4.33 7.51
N ASP A 297 22.76 -5.30 6.88
CA ASP A 297 22.08 -5.14 5.61
C ASP A 297 20.70 -4.48 5.74
N CYS A 298 20.24 -4.25 6.97
CA CYS A 298 18.95 -3.66 7.32
C CYS A 298 17.74 -4.49 6.84
N LEU A 299 17.92 -5.74 6.57
CA LEU A 299 16.82 -6.62 6.15
C LEU A 299 16.06 -7.18 7.34
N ALA A 300 14.75 -7.28 7.20
CA ALA A 300 13.87 -7.97 8.14
C ALA A 300 12.68 -8.57 7.39
N PRO A 301 12.08 -9.66 7.91
CA PRO A 301 10.94 -10.30 7.29
C PRO A 301 9.72 -9.37 7.23
N VAL A 302 9.08 -9.27 6.09
CA VAL A 302 7.85 -8.51 5.88
C VAL A 302 6.93 -9.21 4.88
N ASN A 303 5.62 -9.00 5.02
CA ASN A 303 4.65 -9.38 4.01
C ASN A 303 4.40 -8.19 3.08
N GLU A 304 4.95 -8.25 1.88
CA GLU A 304 4.67 -7.26 0.84
C GLU A 304 3.19 -7.30 0.45
N ARG A 305 2.63 -6.14 0.07
CA ARG A 305 1.18 -5.96 -0.07
C ARG A 305 0.80 -5.22 -1.33
N ALA A 306 -0.43 -5.47 -1.78
CA ALA A 306 -1.09 -4.64 -2.78
C ALA A 306 -2.48 -4.21 -2.27
N TRP A 307 -2.90 -2.97 -2.58
CA TRP A 307 -4.18 -2.39 -2.19
C TRP A 307 -4.95 -1.92 -3.42
N SER A 308 -6.13 -2.44 -3.66
CA SER A 308 -6.97 -2.00 -4.77
C SER A 308 -7.55 -0.59 -4.55
N SER A 309 -7.90 0.09 -5.63
CA SER A 309 -8.88 1.17 -5.55
C SER A 309 -10.23 0.60 -5.13
N PRO A 310 -11.03 1.37 -4.34
CA PRO A 310 -12.33 0.92 -3.87
C PRO A 310 -13.36 0.78 -4.98
N ILE A 311 -14.34 -0.11 -4.77
CA ILE A 311 -15.64 -0.08 -5.46
C ILE A 311 -16.64 0.54 -4.50
N PHE A 312 -17.36 1.55 -4.98
CA PHE A 312 -18.36 2.29 -4.23
C PHE A 312 -19.75 1.78 -4.60
N VAL A 313 -20.51 1.33 -3.60
CA VAL A 313 -21.86 0.81 -3.79
C VAL A 313 -22.83 1.74 -3.06
N ASP A 314 -23.55 2.56 -3.83
CA ASP A 314 -24.55 3.46 -3.30
C ASP A 314 -25.88 2.74 -3.14
N TYR A 315 -26.51 2.91 -1.98
CA TYR A 315 -27.80 2.31 -1.72
C TYR A 315 -28.92 3.12 -2.37
N GLU A 316 -29.70 2.50 -3.24
CA GLU A 316 -30.82 3.13 -3.91
C GLU A 316 -31.96 3.39 -2.93
N LYS A 317 -32.09 4.62 -2.46
CA LYS A 317 -33.21 5.05 -1.61
C LYS A 317 -34.51 5.11 -2.44
N ILE A 318 -35.59 4.54 -1.92
CA ILE A 318 -36.91 4.71 -2.52
C ILE A 318 -37.34 6.15 -2.21
N GLU A 319 -37.30 7.05 -3.21
CA GLU A 319 -38.03 8.27 -3.12
C GLU A 319 -39.54 7.91 -3.18
N LEU A 320 -40.23 7.92 -2.05
CA LEU A 320 -41.67 7.95 -2.03
C LEU A 320 -42.10 9.24 -2.79
N ARG A 321 -42.38 9.10 -4.10
CA ARG A 321 -43.03 10.15 -4.82
C ARG A 321 -44.32 10.44 -4.07
N GLY A 322 -44.33 11.58 -3.38
CA GLY A 322 -45.52 12.09 -2.72
C GLY A 322 -46.66 12.14 -3.73
N GLN A 323 -47.74 11.45 -3.42
CA GLN A 323 -49.00 11.68 -4.08
C GLN A 323 -49.36 13.16 -3.81
N GLN A 324 -49.28 13.99 -4.84
CA GLN A 324 -49.98 15.27 -4.91
C GLN A 324 -51.35 15.04 -5.51
#